data_c8d2bbb3212227fd4a527731f037882d
#
_entry.id   c8d2bbb3212227fd4a527731f037882d
#
_cell.length_a   1.000
_cell.length_b   1.000
_cell.length_c   1.000
_cell.angle_alpha   90.00
_cell.angle_beta   90.00
_cell.angle_gamma   90.00
#
_symmetry.space_group_name_H-M   'P 1'
#
loop_
_entity.id
_entity.type
_entity.pdbx_description
1 polymer ?
#
loop_
_entity_poly.entity_id
_entity_poly.type
_entity_poly.pdbx_seq_one_letter_code
_entity_poly.pdbx_strand_id
1 'polypeptide(L)'
;MAFLIEHSNNEIKTSLNISGSKSESNRLLILKHLFKNIEIENLSDSDDTNILKNILINQPEKIDVHHAGTAMRFLTAFFSTQKNKYHEISGSERMHNRPIKILVDALNYLGADITYINKTGFPPIKIIGKKINKFRVSLDSNISSQYISALLLIAPSLKKGLEVYLKGKTTSKPYLKMTLALLEKIGIQTSFINNKITVNPI
;
A
#
# COMPACT_ATOMS: atom_id res chain seq x y z
N MET A 1 -13.26 20.03 21.86
CA MET A 1 -12.25 21.01 22.29
C MET A 1 -12.08 21.99 21.16
N ALA A 2 -12.24 23.27 21.40
CA ALA A 2 -12.06 24.32 20.41
C ALA A 2 -10.76 25.07 20.73
N PHE A 3 -9.98 25.39 19.72
CA PHE A 3 -8.77 26.19 19.84
C PHE A 3 -9.02 27.54 19.18
N LEU A 4 -8.66 28.61 19.88
CA LEU A 4 -8.59 29.94 19.30
C LEU A 4 -7.17 30.16 18.79
N ILE A 5 -7.04 30.51 17.52
CA ILE A 5 -5.75 30.83 16.92
C ILE A 5 -5.75 32.33 16.66
N GLU A 6 -4.83 33.03 17.28
CA GLU A 6 -4.63 34.47 17.07
C GLU A 6 -3.30 34.73 16.38
N HIS A 7 -3.29 35.68 15.47
CA HIS A 7 -2.07 36.13 14.81
C HIS A 7 -1.26 37.02 15.79
N SER A 8 0.00 36.62 16.01
CA SER A 8 0.97 37.42 16.74
C SER A 8 1.75 38.30 15.78
N ASN A 9 1.85 39.59 16.06
CA ASN A 9 2.70 40.52 15.31
C ASN A 9 4.18 40.36 15.64
N ASN A 10 4.55 39.47 16.55
CA ASN A 10 5.92 39.18 16.91
C ASN A 10 6.53 38.12 15.99
N GLU A 11 7.79 38.32 15.64
CA GLU A 11 8.56 37.31 14.92
C GLU A 11 8.71 36.05 15.81
N ILE A 12 8.13 34.93 15.36
CA ILE A 12 8.23 33.66 16.08
C ILE A 12 9.47 32.91 15.59
N LYS A 13 10.45 32.77 16.50
CA LYS A 13 11.65 31.94 16.26
C LYS A 13 11.55 30.68 17.11
N THR A 14 11.19 29.58 16.47
CA THR A 14 11.10 28.28 17.17
C THR A 14 11.49 27.16 16.23
N SER A 15 11.87 26.01 16.80
CA SER A 15 12.08 24.77 16.07
C SER A 15 11.03 23.75 16.52
N LEU A 16 10.48 23.02 15.57
CA LEU A 16 9.48 21.98 15.83
C LEU A 16 10.01 20.65 15.26
N ASN A 17 9.90 19.60 16.07
CA ASN A 17 10.08 18.24 15.61
C ASN A 17 8.72 17.72 15.08
N ILE A 18 8.68 17.32 13.82
CA ILE A 18 7.50 16.71 13.21
C ILE A 18 7.79 15.24 12.92
N SER A 19 6.79 14.39 13.10
CA SER A 19 6.87 12.98 12.72
C SER A 19 6.93 12.81 11.21
N GLY A 20 7.45 11.68 10.74
CA GLY A 20 7.53 11.36 9.33
C GLY A 20 6.18 11.32 8.63
N SER A 21 6.19 11.41 7.31
CA SER A 21 4.99 11.31 6.49
C SER A 21 4.35 9.93 6.58
N LYS A 22 3.08 9.85 6.99
CA LYS A 22 2.30 8.60 7.00
C LYS A 22 2.34 7.88 5.66
N SER A 23 2.17 8.62 4.57
CA SER A 23 2.11 8.05 3.22
C SER A 23 3.43 7.43 2.78
N GLU A 24 4.54 8.01 3.18
CA GLU A 24 5.89 7.51 2.89
C GLU A 24 6.23 6.34 3.82
N SER A 25 6.01 6.51 5.13
CA SER A 25 6.25 5.49 6.15
C SER A 25 5.55 4.17 5.85
N ASN A 26 4.28 4.21 5.46
CA ASN A 26 3.54 2.99 5.16
C ASN A 26 4.10 2.25 3.93
N ARG A 27 4.64 2.97 2.94
CA ARG A 27 5.33 2.35 1.79
C ARG A 27 6.66 1.74 2.19
N LEU A 28 7.45 2.48 2.94
CA LEU A 28 8.75 2.02 3.43
C LEU A 28 8.62 0.78 4.33
N LEU A 29 7.58 0.69 5.16
CA LEU A 29 7.32 -0.50 5.98
C LEU A 29 7.07 -1.74 5.13
N ILE A 30 6.31 -1.65 4.04
CA ILE A 30 6.12 -2.78 3.11
C ILE A 30 7.45 -3.16 2.46
N LEU A 31 8.20 -2.17 1.95
CA LEU A 31 9.49 -2.42 1.31
C LEU A 31 10.50 -3.05 2.28
N LYS A 32 10.58 -2.58 3.53
CA LYS A 32 11.44 -3.15 4.56
C LYS A 32 11.14 -4.63 4.83
N HIS A 33 9.88 -5.06 4.74
CA HIS A 33 9.50 -6.45 4.97
C HIS A 33 9.62 -7.34 3.71
N LEU A 34 9.68 -6.75 2.53
CA LEU A 34 9.97 -7.47 1.29
C LEU A 34 11.47 -7.60 1.04
N PHE A 35 12.26 -6.61 1.44
CA PHE A 35 13.68 -6.50 1.15
C PHE A 35 14.48 -6.28 2.42
N LYS A 36 15.57 -7.03 2.58
CA LYS A 36 16.49 -6.87 3.71
C LYS A 36 17.29 -5.58 3.57
N ASN A 37 17.81 -5.06 4.69
CA ASN A 37 18.74 -3.93 4.75
C ASN A 37 18.13 -2.55 4.42
N ILE A 38 16.83 -2.36 4.68
CA ILE A 38 16.21 -1.03 4.65
C ILE A 38 16.08 -0.51 6.08
N GLU A 39 16.76 0.59 6.36
CA GLU A 39 16.59 1.36 7.61
C GLU A 39 15.63 2.51 7.36
N ILE A 40 14.78 2.81 8.32
CA ILE A 40 13.79 3.88 8.23
C ILE A 40 14.00 4.80 9.41
N GLU A 41 14.39 6.03 9.12
CA GLU A 41 14.49 7.11 10.09
C GLU A 41 13.18 7.91 10.12
N ASN A 42 12.86 8.51 11.26
CA ASN A 42 11.70 9.38 11.47
C ASN A 42 10.39 8.77 10.93
N LEU A 43 10.08 7.54 11.37
CA LEU A 43 8.81 6.89 11.01
C LEU A 43 7.62 7.69 11.55
N SER A 44 6.53 7.74 10.80
CA SER A 44 5.29 8.38 11.25
C SER A 44 4.73 7.70 12.50
N ASP A 45 4.25 8.48 13.45
CA ASP A 45 3.58 8.05 14.68
C ASP A 45 2.05 7.91 14.51
N SER A 46 1.53 8.05 13.29
CA SER A 46 0.10 7.91 13.02
C SER A 46 -0.42 6.51 13.32
N ASP A 47 -1.68 6.40 13.74
CA ASP A 47 -2.36 5.13 14.00
C ASP A 47 -2.25 4.15 12.83
N ASP A 48 -2.48 4.62 11.61
CA ASP A 48 -2.35 3.81 10.39
C ASP A 48 -0.95 3.16 10.28
N THR A 49 0.10 3.91 10.60
CA THR A 49 1.49 3.43 10.51
C THR A 49 1.81 2.45 11.63
N ASN A 50 1.36 2.73 12.85
CA ASN A 50 1.55 1.85 14.00
C ASN A 50 0.82 0.51 13.81
N ILE A 51 -0.42 0.54 13.33
CA ILE A 51 -1.20 -0.67 12.99
C ILE A 51 -0.43 -1.48 11.93
N LEU A 52 -0.03 -0.86 10.82
CA LEU A 52 0.69 -1.53 9.75
C LEU A 52 2.00 -2.15 10.23
N LYS A 53 2.79 -1.41 11.01
CA LYS A 53 4.06 -1.87 11.60
C LYS A 53 3.86 -3.13 12.46
N ASN A 54 2.89 -3.08 13.38
CA ASN A 54 2.60 -4.19 14.29
C ASN A 54 2.14 -5.45 13.52
N ILE A 55 1.30 -5.29 12.51
CA ILE A 55 0.82 -6.42 11.70
C ILE A 55 1.98 -7.02 10.89
N LEU A 56 2.84 -6.22 10.31
CA LEU A 56 3.98 -6.71 9.52
C LEU A 56 5.01 -7.45 10.40
N ILE A 57 5.22 -7.03 11.64
CA ILE A 57 6.12 -7.71 12.60
C ILE A 57 5.53 -9.06 13.02
N ASN A 58 4.26 -9.09 13.44
CA ASN A 58 3.65 -10.26 14.06
C ASN A 58 3.02 -11.22 13.04
N GLN A 59 2.61 -10.74 11.88
CA GLN A 59 1.95 -11.49 10.80
C GLN A 59 0.87 -12.47 11.29
N PRO A 60 -0.14 -12.02 12.07
CA PRO A 60 -1.16 -12.90 12.61
C PRO A 60 -2.07 -13.45 11.52
N GLU A 61 -2.72 -14.60 11.74
CA GLU A 61 -3.70 -15.15 10.81
C GLU A 61 -4.95 -14.26 10.69
N LYS A 62 -5.44 -13.74 11.83
CA LYS A 62 -6.56 -12.80 11.87
C LYS A 62 -6.05 -11.39 12.11
N ILE A 63 -6.32 -10.51 11.17
CA ILE A 63 -5.80 -9.16 11.10
C ILE A 63 -6.96 -8.17 11.21
N ASP A 64 -6.89 -7.27 12.18
CA ASP A 64 -7.77 -6.11 12.29
C ASP A 64 -6.96 -4.84 11.97
N VAL A 65 -7.30 -4.20 10.85
CA VAL A 65 -6.70 -2.91 10.46
C VAL A 65 -7.50 -1.71 10.96
N HIS A 66 -8.52 -1.91 11.79
CA HIS A 66 -9.44 -0.87 12.23
C HIS A 66 -9.94 -0.01 11.05
N HIS A 67 -9.59 1.28 11.04
CA HIS A 67 -9.94 2.22 9.96
C HIS A 67 -8.78 2.57 9.03
N ALA A 68 -7.62 1.89 9.17
CA ALA A 68 -6.41 2.13 8.41
C ALA A 68 -6.53 1.66 6.94
N GLY A 69 -7.10 2.51 6.09
CA GLY A 69 -7.37 2.16 4.69
C GLY A 69 -6.14 1.84 3.87
N THR A 70 -5.02 2.50 4.13
CA THR A 70 -3.74 2.21 3.47
C THR A 70 -3.22 0.85 3.88
N ALA A 71 -3.29 0.52 5.18
CA ALA A 71 -2.87 -0.78 5.70
C ALA A 71 -3.69 -1.91 5.06
N MET A 72 -5.03 -1.79 4.98
CA MET A 72 -5.89 -2.76 4.29
C MET A 72 -5.39 -3.07 2.88
N ARG A 73 -5.10 -2.05 2.05
CA ARG A 73 -4.71 -2.24 0.65
C ARG A 73 -3.29 -2.80 0.51
N PHE A 74 -2.36 -2.26 1.27
CA PHE A 74 -0.97 -2.67 1.20
C PHE A 74 -0.75 -4.09 1.73
N LEU A 75 -1.38 -4.43 2.85
CA LEU A 75 -1.33 -5.79 3.41
C LEU A 75 -2.00 -6.82 2.50
N THR A 76 -3.12 -6.46 1.83
CA THR A 76 -3.76 -7.34 0.85
C THR A 76 -2.78 -7.74 -0.26
N ALA A 77 -2.06 -6.77 -0.83
CA ALA A 77 -1.06 -7.06 -1.84
C ALA A 77 0.15 -7.81 -1.26
N PHE A 78 0.67 -7.39 -0.10
CA PHE A 78 1.81 -8.03 0.55
C PHE A 78 1.55 -9.50 0.86
N PHE A 79 0.47 -9.81 1.58
CA PHE A 79 0.17 -11.19 1.98
C PHE A 79 -0.20 -12.09 0.80
N SER A 80 -0.73 -11.53 -0.30
CA SER A 80 -1.00 -12.32 -1.50
C SER A 80 0.26 -12.95 -2.11
N THR A 81 1.45 -12.39 -1.83
CA THR A 81 2.74 -12.89 -2.31
C THR A 81 3.45 -13.84 -1.32
N GLN A 82 2.97 -13.93 -0.07
CA GLN A 82 3.59 -14.72 0.99
C GLN A 82 3.19 -16.21 0.88
N LYS A 83 3.90 -16.95 0.04
CA LYS A 83 3.58 -18.34 -0.33
C LYS A 83 3.25 -19.21 0.88
N ASN A 84 2.13 -19.96 0.79
CA ASN A 84 1.62 -20.90 1.79
C ASN A 84 1.20 -20.27 3.14
N LYS A 85 1.09 -18.94 3.22
CA LYS A 85 0.54 -18.27 4.39
C LYS A 85 -0.94 -18.00 4.20
N TYR A 86 -1.68 -18.12 5.29
CA TYR A 86 -3.11 -17.83 5.37
C TYR A 86 -3.34 -16.59 6.24
N HIS A 87 -4.18 -15.67 5.76
CA HIS A 87 -4.57 -14.49 6.52
C HIS A 87 -6.04 -14.12 6.25
N GLU A 88 -6.73 -13.70 7.31
CA GLU A 88 -8.01 -13.01 7.21
C GLU A 88 -7.81 -11.54 7.58
N ILE A 89 -8.18 -10.62 6.68
CA ILE A 89 -8.04 -9.18 6.93
C ILE A 89 -9.42 -8.56 7.07
N SER A 90 -9.65 -7.96 8.21
CA SER A 90 -10.86 -7.25 8.59
C SER A 90 -10.53 -5.84 9.10
N GLY A 91 -11.52 -5.12 9.58
CA GLY A 91 -11.38 -3.81 10.20
C GLY A 91 -12.70 -3.38 10.85
N SER A 92 -12.82 -2.09 11.16
CA SER A 92 -14.04 -1.52 11.72
C SER A 92 -15.23 -1.66 10.77
N GLU A 93 -16.45 -1.48 11.28
CA GLU A 93 -17.67 -1.43 10.46
C GLU A 93 -17.55 -0.44 9.28
N ARG A 94 -16.93 0.72 9.52
CA ARG A 94 -16.64 1.68 8.46
C ARG A 94 -15.69 1.11 7.40
N MET A 95 -14.73 0.26 7.78
CA MET A 95 -13.84 -0.40 6.83
C MET A 95 -14.59 -1.43 5.97
N HIS A 96 -15.55 -2.14 6.54
CA HIS A 96 -16.40 -3.08 5.79
C HIS A 96 -17.26 -2.40 4.70
N ASN A 97 -17.42 -1.09 4.78
CA ASN A 97 -18.12 -0.29 3.76
C ASN A 97 -17.16 0.39 2.75
N ARG A 98 -15.85 0.13 2.84
CA ARG A 98 -14.86 0.68 1.91
C ARG A 98 -14.49 -0.34 0.83
N PRO A 99 -14.73 -0.05 -0.46
CA PRO A 99 -14.49 -1.01 -1.52
C PRO A 99 -13.02 -1.41 -1.63
N ILE A 100 -12.78 -2.69 -1.98
CA ILE A 100 -11.46 -3.25 -2.26
C ILE A 100 -11.46 -4.10 -3.55
N LYS A 101 -12.62 -4.23 -4.21
CA LYS A 101 -12.83 -5.10 -5.36
C LYS A 101 -11.76 -4.94 -6.45
N ILE A 102 -11.45 -3.71 -6.83
CA ILE A 102 -10.51 -3.43 -7.91
C ILE A 102 -9.13 -4.02 -7.63
N LEU A 103 -8.65 -3.91 -6.39
CA LEU A 103 -7.36 -4.48 -6.00
C LEU A 103 -7.42 -6.01 -5.96
N VAL A 104 -8.47 -6.58 -5.40
CA VAL A 104 -8.66 -8.04 -5.32
C VAL A 104 -8.77 -8.66 -6.71
N ASP A 105 -9.55 -8.07 -7.60
CA ASP A 105 -9.67 -8.53 -8.99
C ASP A 105 -8.33 -8.48 -9.72
N ALA A 106 -7.56 -7.39 -9.54
CA ALA A 106 -6.24 -7.24 -10.15
C ALA A 106 -5.26 -8.29 -9.62
N LEU A 107 -5.21 -8.53 -8.31
CA LEU A 107 -4.34 -9.52 -7.69
C LEU A 107 -4.73 -10.95 -8.10
N ASN A 108 -6.03 -11.28 -8.08
CA ASN A 108 -6.52 -12.58 -8.53
C ASN A 108 -6.26 -12.81 -10.02
N TYR A 109 -6.43 -11.78 -10.86
CA TYR A 109 -6.03 -11.86 -12.28
C TYR A 109 -4.53 -12.15 -12.43
N LEU A 110 -3.67 -11.58 -11.58
CA LEU A 110 -2.23 -11.84 -11.59
C LEU A 110 -1.86 -13.24 -11.07
N GLY A 111 -2.78 -13.93 -10.40
CA GLY A 111 -2.62 -15.30 -9.90
C GLY A 111 -2.65 -15.44 -8.38
N ALA A 112 -3.05 -14.39 -7.64
CA ALA A 112 -3.31 -14.49 -6.20
C ALA A 112 -4.56 -15.33 -5.92
N ASP A 113 -4.78 -15.65 -4.63
CA ASP A 113 -5.94 -16.37 -4.14
C ASP A 113 -6.58 -15.58 -3.00
N ILE A 114 -7.52 -14.72 -3.36
CA ILE A 114 -8.21 -13.83 -2.43
C ILE A 114 -9.70 -14.01 -2.60
N THR A 115 -10.40 -14.28 -1.49
CA THR A 115 -11.86 -14.43 -1.46
C THR A 115 -12.49 -13.48 -0.46
N TYR A 116 -13.75 -13.13 -0.68
CA TYR A 116 -14.54 -12.33 0.26
C TYR A 116 -15.21 -13.25 1.28
N ILE A 117 -15.23 -12.84 2.56
CA ILE A 117 -15.88 -13.62 3.62
C ILE A 117 -17.39 -13.33 3.64
N ASN A 118 -17.78 -12.05 3.54
CA ASN A 118 -19.18 -11.66 3.65
C ASN A 118 -19.68 -11.09 2.31
N LYS A 119 -19.40 -9.83 2.03
CA LYS A 119 -19.93 -9.09 0.89
C LYS A 119 -18.88 -8.98 -0.22
N THR A 120 -19.21 -9.43 -1.42
CA THR A 120 -18.33 -9.29 -2.59
C THR A 120 -17.94 -7.83 -2.83
N GLY A 121 -16.63 -7.60 -2.95
CA GLY A 121 -16.07 -6.27 -3.19
C GLY A 121 -15.65 -5.51 -1.94
N PHE A 122 -15.93 -6.05 -0.75
CA PHE A 122 -15.67 -5.39 0.53
C PHE A 122 -14.98 -6.32 1.52
N PRO A 123 -14.19 -5.78 2.48
CA PRO A 123 -13.72 -6.56 3.62
C PRO A 123 -14.89 -7.11 4.45
N PRO A 124 -14.69 -8.19 5.23
CA PRO A 124 -13.46 -8.95 5.41
C PRO A 124 -13.09 -9.81 4.20
N ILE A 125 -11.80 -10.03 4.02
CA ILE A 125 -11.25 -10.87 2.96
C ILE A 125 -10.33 -11.95 3.52
N LYS A 126 -10.26 -13.06 2.79
CA LYS A 126 -9.40 -14.20 3.05
C LYS A 126 -8.33 -14.28 1.98
N ILE A 127 -7.09 -14.47 2.36
CA ILE A 127 -5.93 -14.51 1.48
C ILE A 127 -5.18 -15.82 1.72
N ILE A 128 -4.93 -16.56 0.64
CA ILE A 128 -3.97 -17.66 0.63
C ILE A 128 -2.81 -17.21 -0.25
N GLY A 129 -1.65 -16.96 0.37
CA GLY A 129 -0.48 -16.46 -0.33
C GLY A 129 0.02 -17.46 -1.37
N LYS A 130 0.17 -17.00 -2.59
CA LYS A 130 0.61 -17.79 -3.76
C LYS A 130 1.72 -17.12 -4.55
N LYS A 131 2.37 -17.90 -5.40
CA LYS A 131 3.29 -17.38 -6.40
C LYS A 131 2.48 -16.67 -7.49
N ILE A 132 2.67 -15.38 -7.63
CA ILE A 132 2.08 -14.58 -8.71
C ILE A 132 2.82 -14.88 -10.01
N ASN A 133 2.07 -15.26 -11.06
CA ASN A 133 2.64 -15.78 -12.30
C ASN A 133 2.52 -14.79 -13.47
N LYS A 134 1.51 -13.93 -13.48
CA LYS A 134 1.36 -12.90 -14.51
C LYS A 134 2.10 -11.63 -14.09
N PHE A 135 2.53 -10.86 -15.06
CA PHE A 135 3.34 -9.64 -14.86
C PHE A 135 2.72 -8.40 -15.53
N ARG A 136 1.49 -8.51 -16.02
CA ARG A 136 0.77 -7.40 -16.66
C ARG A 136 -0.64 -7.31 -16.12
N VAL A 137 -1.08 -6.09 -15.83
CA VAL A 137 -2.45 -5.80 -15.41
C VAL A 137 -2.91 -4.46 -15.95
N SER A 138 -4.19 -4.34 -16.28
CA SER A 138 -4.81 -3.08 -16.68
C SER A 138 -5.81 -2.63 -15.63
N LEU A 139 -5.79 -1.35 -15.28
CA LEU A 139 -6.67 -0.73 -14.31
C LEU A 139 -7.21 0.58 -14.86
N ASP A 140 -8.42 0.96 -14.46
CA ASP A 140 -8.91 2.30 -14.71
C ASP A 140 -8.12 3.32 -13.88
N SER A 141 -7.76 4.43 -14.49
CA SER A 141 -6.88 5.43 -13.87
C SER A 141 -7.58 6.38 -12.89
N ASN A 142 -8.92 6.40 -12.89
CA ASN A 142 -9.75 7.21 -11.98
C ASN A 142 -9.98 6.56 -10.61
N ILE A 143 -9.28 5.47 -10.31
CA ILE A 143 -9.35 4.77 -9.03
C ILE A 143 -8.39 5.37 -8.01
N SER A 144 -8.55 4.98 -6.74
CA SER A 144 -7.62 5.34 -5.68
C SER A 144 -6.19 4.92 -6.00
N SER A 145 -5.24 5.85 -5.89
CA SER A 145 -3.81 5.57 -6.04
C SER A 145 -3.28 4.51 -5.07
N GLN A 146 -4.00 4.23 -3.98
CA GLN A 146 -3.63 3.19 -3.03
C GLN A 146 -3.66 1.79 -3.66
N TYR A 147 -4.59 1.51 -4.58
CA TYR A 147 -4.65 0.22 -5.28
C TYR A 147 -3.43 0.04 -6.20
N ILE A 148 -3.12 1.08 -6.97
CA ILE A 148 -1.97 1.04 -7.87
C ILE A 148 -0.68 0.96 -7.05
N SER A 149 -0.52 1.79 -6.02
CA SER A 149 0.66 1.75 -5.14
C SER A 149 0.86 0.39 -4.48
N ALA A 150 -0.22 -0.28 -4.04
CA ALA A 150 -0.13 -1.62 -3.46
C ALA A 150 0.49 -2.64 -4.43
N LEU A 151 0.08 -2.59 -5.70
CA LEU A 151 0.65 -3.44 -6.75
C LEU A 151 2.11 -3.09 -7.06
N LEU A 152 2.44 -1.79 -7.12
CA LEU A 152 3.82 -1.35 -7.40
C LEU A 152 4.79 -1.75 -6.29
N LEU A 153 4.35 -1.71 -5.02
CA LEU A 153 5.20 -2.06 -3.87
C LEU A 153 5.62 -3.54 -3.88
N ILE A 154 4.74 -4.45 -4.31
CA ILE A 154 5.06 -5.88 -4.39
C ILE A 154 5.78 -6.26 -5.70
N ALA A 155 5.72 -5.40 -6.71
CA ALA A 155 6.21 -5.68 -8.05
C ALA A 155 7.67 -6.17 -8.09
N PRO A 156 8.64 -5.59 -7.36
CA PRO A 156 10.02 -6.04 -7.41
C PRO A 156 10.23 -7.46 -6.86
N SER A 157 9.34 -7.94 -5.97
CA SER A 157 9.38 -9.32 -5.45
C SER A 157 8.82 -10.37 -6.42
N LEU A 158 8.21 -9.93 -7.51
CA LEU A 158 7.66 -10.83 -8.54
C LEU A 158 8.73 -11.21 -9.55
N LYS A 159 8.73 -12.48 -9.98
CA LYS A 159 9.77 -13.05 -10.88
C LYS A 159 10.06 -12.21 -12.14
N LYS A 160 9.06 -11.51 -12.68
CA LYS A 160 9.17 -10.71 -13.92
C LYS A 160 8.88 -9.21 -13.65
N GLY A 161 8.86 -8.78 -12.39
CA GLY A 161 8.36 -7.46 -12.07
C GLY A 161 6.88 -7.28 -12.41
N LEU A 162 6.45 -6.05 -12.71
CA LEU A 162 5.07 -5.75 -13.04
C LEU A 162 4.95 -4.61 -14.06
N GLU A 163 4.08 -4.76 -15.03
CA GLU A 163 3.61 -3.71 -15.93
C GLU A 163 2.15 -3.38 -15.60
N VAL A 164 1.87 -2.13 -15.25
CA VAL A 164 0.52 -1.63 -14.95
C VAL A 164 0.11 -0.66 -16.05
N TYR A 165 -0.96 -0.98 -16.77
CA TYR A 165 -1.56 -0.13 -17.80
C TYR A 165 -2.75 0.63 -17.21
N LEU A 166 -2.70 1.96 -17.22
CA LEU A 166 -3.74 2.83 -16.69
C LEU A 166 -4.64 3.34 -17.83
N LYS A 167 -5.93 3.00 -17.77
CA LYS A 167 -6.91 3.43 -18.76
C LYS A 167 -7.52 4.77 -18.35
N GLY A 168 -7.47 5.76 -19.24
CA GLY A 168 -8.03 7.09 -19.03
C GLY A 168 -7.04 8.07 -18.35
N LYS A 169 -7.58 9.17 -17.80
CA LYS A 169 -6.78 10.25 -17.18
C LYS A 169 -6.39 9.88 -15.76
N THR A 170 -5.10 9.73 -15.50
CA THR A 170 -4.58 9.36 -14.17
C THR A 170 -4.76 10.51 -13.17
N THR A 171 -5.50 10.23 -12.10
CA THR A 171 -5.61 11.08 -10.92
C THR A 171 -4.52 10.72 -9.90
N SER A 172 -4.28 11.60 -8.92
CA SER A 172 -3.35 11.30 -7.80
C SER A 172 -1.94 10.86 -8.21
N LYS A 173 -1.43 11.34 -9.37
CA LYS A 173 -0.06 11.07 -9.86
C LYS A 173 1.04 11.27 -8.81
N PRO A 174 0.98 12.29 -7.90
CA PRO A 174 2.02 12.47 -6.88
C PRO A 174 2.26 11.23 -6.00
N TYR A 175 1.20 10.52 -5.61
CA TYR A 175 1.34 9.29 -4.80
C TYR A 175 1.96 8.12 -5.58
N LEU A 176 1.71 8.04 -6.88
CA LEU A 176 2.37 7.05 -7.75
C LEU A 176 3.85 7.38 -7.90
N LYS A 177 4.17 8.65 -8.19
CA LYS A 177 5.56 9.13 -8.25
C LYS A 177 6.31 8.92 -6.94
N MET A 178 5.67 9.19 -5.78
CA MET A 178 6.25 8.88 -4.47
C MET A 178 6.61 7.39 -4.35
N THR A 179 5.71 6.50 -4.77
CA THR A 179 5.97 5.05 -4.71
C THR A 179 7.15 4.67 -5.61
N LEU A 180 7.20 5.17 -6.83
CA LEU A 180 8.30 4.89 -7.76
C LEU A 180 9.63 5.46 -7.26
N ALA A 181 9.65 6.69 -6.74
CA ALA A 181 10.85 7.30 -6.17
C ALA A 181 11.42 6.49 -4.98
N LEU A 182 10.56 5.92 -4.13
CA LEU A 182 11.01 5.04 -3.04
C LEU A 182 11.59 3.72 -3.56
N LEU A 183 11.01 3.15 -4.62
CA LEU A 183 11.57 1.98 -5.29
C LEU A 183 12.93 2.28 -5.92
N GLU A 184 13.07 3.41 -6.58
CA GLU A 184 14.34 3.86 -7.18
C GLU A 184 15.42 4.09 -6.13
N LYS A 185 15.08 4.66 -4.97
CA LYS A 185 16.01 4.84 -3.83
C LYS A 185 16.62 3.52 -3.33
N ILE A 186 15.91 2.41 -3.47
CA ILE A 186 16.41 1.07 -3.10
C ILE A 186 16.98 0.30 -4.30
N GLY A 187 17.24 0.99 -5.42
CA GLY A 187 17.90 0.42 -6.61
C GLY A 187 16.98 -0.29 -7.59
N ILE A 188 15.66 -0.22 -7.45
CA ILE A 188 14.71 -0.81 -8.38
C ILE A 188 14.52 0.12 -9.59
N GLN A 189 14.72 -0.40 -10.79
CA GLN A 189 14.44 0.36 -12.00
C GLN A 189 12.93 0.46 -12.24
N THR A 190 12.47 1.69 -12.45
CA THR A 190 11.05 1.98 -12.73
C THR A 190 10.89 2.88 -13.95
N SER A 191 9.71 2.90 -14.53
CA SER A 191 9.32 3.87 -15.54
C SER A 191 7.82 4.19 -15.48
N PHE A 192 7.45 5.43 -15.86
CA PHE A 192 6.06 5.83 -16.01
C PHE A 192 5.91 6.65 -17.30
N ILE A 193 5.55 5.98 -18.40
CA ILE A 193 5.48 6.55 -19.75
C ILE A 193 4.10 6.21 -20.35
N ASN A 194 3.42 7.18 -20.91
CA ASN A 194 2.16 7.00 -21.65
C ASN A 194 1.12 6.12 -20.89
N ASN A 195 0.87 6.43 -19.64
CA ASN A 195 -0.04 5.65 -18.77
C ASN A 195 0.37 4.19 -18.52
N LYS A 196 1.58 3.79 -18.89
CA LYS A 196 2.19 2.52 -18.54
C LYS A 196 3.22 2.75 -17.43
N ILE A 197 3.07 2.01 -16.33
CA ILE A 197 4.06 1.96 -15.25
C ILE A 197 4.74 0.59 -15.33
N THR A 198 6.07 0.60 -15.33
CA THR A 198 6.87 -0.62 -15.29
C THR A 198 7.74 -0.59 -14.04
N VAL A 199 7.79 -1.70 -13.32
CA VAL A 199 8.68 -1.94 -12.19
C VAL A 199 9.40 -3.25 -12.43
N ASN A 200 10.73 -3.18 -12.49
CA ASN A 200 11.57 -4.36 -12.73
C ASN A 200 11.66 -5.24 -11.46
N PRO A 201 11.91 -6.54 -11.62
CA PRO A 201 12.20 -7.42 -10.49
C PRO A 201 13.58 -7.10 -9.90
N ILE A 202 13.80 -7.55 -8.67
CA ILE A 202 15.11 -7.54 -7.99
C ILE A 202 15.84 -8.86 -8.21
#